data_bc91aafaccebba89ea82ec16bd750c91
#
_entry.id   bc91aafaccebba89ea82ec16bd750c91
#
_cell.length_a   1.000
_cell.length_b   1.000
_cell.length_c   1.000
_cell.angle_alpha   90.00
_cell.angle_beta   90.00
_cell.angle_gamma   90.00
#
_symmetry.space_group_name_H-M   'P 1'
#
loop_
_entity.id
_entity.type
_entity.pdbx_description
1 polymer ?
#
loop_
_entity_poly.entity_id
_entity_poly.type
_entity_poly.pdbx_seq_one_letter_code
_entity_poly.pdbx_strand_id
1 'polypeptide(L)'
;MPWHSRLEPAGYIIALPHAMPTPVRGGRALTLVCVLLAKTPERKGPLMALVKVDFLSTSLMRTVTINAVVPADWASIDSLGYARSVPRDQQRPFKTLYLLHGVYGNYTDWVTRTRIQSLAEARNLAVIMPSGENGFYNDRADGARFGEFIGHELVEFTRKLFRLSCERKDTFIGGLSMGGYGAIVNALRHPETFSNVVALSSGLSLNSKRVLESTYDAPGILGNRGFFESVYGPLDAVRGSQNDYDALAERVGASDGPRPSFYMACGEDDDLLEPNRAYRDKLIGEGFEVDYHEGPGAHNWKFWDTWIERSLDWLPLDDSDDPLSSGNVF
;
A
#
# COMPACT_ATOMS: atom_id res chain seq x y z
N MET A 1 31.22 -48.59 12.45
CA MET A 1 30.61 -48.82 11.13
C MET A 1 29.82 -47.60 10.76
N PRO A 2 30.04 -46.96 9.59
CA PRO A 2 29.40 -45.69 9.25
C PRO A 2 27.98 -45.89 8.73
N TRP A 3 27.13 -44.95 9.07
CA TRP A 3 25.75 -44.86 8.65
C TRP A 3 25.67 -44.48 7.19
N HIS A 4 24.98 -45.27 6.37
CA HIS A 4 24.58 -44.85 5.01
C HIS A 4 23.08 -44.46 5.08
N SER A 5 22.83 -43.16 5.06
CA SER A 5 21.50 -42.60 4.74
C SER A 5 21.32 -42.59 3.23
N ARG A 6 20.36 -43.33 2.70
CA ARG A 6 19.88 -43.16 1.31
C ARG A 6 18.76 -42.13 1.37
N LEU A 7 18.96 -41.05 0.64
CA LEU A 7 17.90 -40.11 0.31
C LEU A 7 17.10 -40.70 -0.86
N GLU A 8 15.87 -41.07 -0.60
CA GLU A 8 14.87 -41.34 -1.65
C GLU A 8 14.33 -40.01 -2.20
N PRO A 9 13.93 -39.92 -3.48
CA PRO A 9 13.56 -38.65 -4.12
C PRO A 9 12.28 -37.98 -3.59
N ALA A 10 11.69 -38.49 -2.52
CA ALA A 10 10.45 -37.96 -1.94
C ALA A 10 10.63 -37.24 -0.59
N GLY A 11 11.86 -37.01 -0.12
CA GLY A 11 12.10 -36.22 1.09
C GLY A 11 11.57 -36.78 2.41
N TYR A 12 11.31 -38.10 2.50
CA TYR A 12 10.85 -38.73 3.74
C TYR A 12 12.03 -39.21 4.56
N ILE A 13 12.10 -38.80 5.82
CA ILE A 13 12.98 -39.40 6.80
C ILE A 13 12.24 -40.64 7.38
N ILE A 14 12.65 -41.82 6.95
CA ILE A 14 12.19 -43.06 7.57
C ILE A 14 13.07 -43.33 8.79
N ALA A 15 12.55 -43.08 9.99
CA ALA A 15 13.19 -43.55 11.22
C ALA A 15 12.88 -45.03 11.38
N LEU A 16 13.89 -45.87 11.21
CA LEU A 16 13.79 -47.30 11.51
C LEU A 16 13.89 -47.48 13.03
N PRO A 17 13.03 -48.29 13.64
CA PRO A 17 13.08 -48.54 15.07
C PRO A 17 14.30 -49.37 15.47
N HIS A 18 14.96 -48.94 16.54
CA HIS A 18 16.03 -49.71 17.20
C HIS A 18 15.53 -51.06 17.68
N ALA A 19 16.46 -52.01 17.70
CA ALA A 19 16.36 -53.41 18.01
C ALA A 19 15.33 -53.76 19.10
N MET A 20 14.53 -54.76 18.78
CA MET A 20 13.59 -55.42 19.68
C MET A 20 14.31 -56.11 20.83
N PRO A 21 13.81 -56.05 22.04
CA PRO A 21 14.16 -57.01 23.07
C PRO A 21 13.47 -58.38 22.80
N THR A 22 14.17 -59.45 23.14
CA THR A 22 13.76 -60.85 22.98
C THR A 22 12.37 -61.14 23.51
N PRO A 23 11.59 -62.06 22.88
CA PRO A 23 10.19 -62.26 23.22
C PRO A 23 10.03 -63.10 24.49
N VAL A 24 9.22 -62.56 25.41
CA VAL A 24 8.58 -63.39 26.49
C VAL A 24 7.26 -63.94 25.94
N ARG A 25 7.06 -65.21 26.08
CA ARG A 25 5.88 -65.95 25.62
C ARG A 25 4.57 -65.43 26.22
N GLY A 26 3.61 -65.20 25.31
CA GLY A 26 2.20 -65.11 25.62
C GLY A 26 1.55 -63.74 25.45
N GLY A 27 0.87 -63.55 24.34
CA GLY A 27 -0.03 -62.42 24.13
C GLY A 27 0.24 -61.65 22.78
N ARG A 28 -0.63 -61.88 21.80
CA ARG A 28 -0.63 -61.09 20.58
C ARG A 28 -1.16 -59.68 20.88
N ALA A 29 -0.28 -58.75 21.02
CA ALA A 29 -0.64 -57.31 20.95
C ALA A 29 -0.34 -56.83 19.53
N LEU A 30 -1.36 -56.55 18.74
CA LEU A 30 -1.27 -55.80 17.49
C LEU A 30 -1.06 -54.33 17.88
N THR A 31 0.18 -53.85 17.79
CA THR A 31 0.45 -52.41 17.89
C THR A 31 0.14 -51.80 16.55
N LEU A 32 -1.01 -51.15 16.43
CA LEU A 32 -1.38 -50.35 15.30
C LEU A 32 -0.55 -49.06 15.38
N VAL A 33 0.53 -48.95 14.60
CA VAL A 33 1.26 -47.70 14.45
C VAL A 33 0.44 -46.82 13.49
N CYS A 34 -0.39 -45.93 14.04
CA CYS A 34 -0.96 -44.84 13.25
C CYS A 34 0.16 -43.88 12.89
N VAL A 35 0.68 -44.01 11.70
CA VAL A 35 1.49 -42.92 11.09
C VAL A 35 0.53 -41.79 10.72
N LEU A 36 0.40 -40.83 11.63
CA LEU A 36 -0.20 -39.54 11.26
C LEU A 36 0.74 -38.88 10.25
N LEU A 37 0.41 -39.00 8.98
CA LEU A 37 0.96 -38.15 7.93
C LEU A 37 0.46 -36.74 8.24
N ALA A 38 1.22 -35.97 9.00
CA ALA A 38 1.03 -34.55 9.08
C ALA A 38 1.24 -33.99 7.65
N LYS A 39 0.17 -33.58 6.97
CA LYS A 39 0.29 -32.78 5.78
C LYS A 39 1.07 -31.53 6.20
N THR A 40 2.29 -31.39 5.70
CA THR A 40 2.98 -30.11 5.76
C THR A 40 2.07 -29.10 5.07
N PRO A 41 1.77 -27.96 5.70
CA PRO A 41 0.96 -26.95 5.04
C PRO A 41 1.64 -26.56 3.73
N GLU A 42 0.93 -26.74 2.62
CA GLU A 42 1.35 -26.22 1.32
C GLU A 42 1.52 -24.70 1.48
N ARG A 43 2.70 -24.19 1.15
CA ARG A 43 2.93 -22.76 1.11
C ARG A 43 2.19 -22.23 -0.13
N LYS A 44 0.94 -21.80 0.09
CA LYS A 44 0.08 -21.23 -0.94
C LYS A 44 0.06 -19.72 -0.76
N GLY A 45 0.99 -19.03 -1.36
CA GLY A 45 0.97 -17.57 -1.39
C GLY A 45 1.81 -17.06 -2.55
N PRO A 46 1.43 -15.93 -3.14
CA PRO A 46 2.23 -15.33 -4.19
C PRO A 46 3.60 -14.94 -3.64
N LEU A 47 4.65 -15.21 -4.40
CA LEU A 47 5.96 -14.66 -4.11
C LEU A 47 5.94 -13.17 -4.45
N MET A 48 6.52 -12.33 -3.57
CA MET A 48 6.63 -10.90 -3.80
C MET A 48 8.06 -10.51 -4.13
N ALA A 49 8.21 -9.56 -5.04
CA ALA A 49 9.47 -8.90 -5.32
C ALA A 49 9.43 -7.45 -4.83
N LEU A 50 10.44 -7.03 -4.07
CA LEU A 50 10.73 -5.62 -3.83
C LEU A 50 11.71 -5.15 -4.91
N VAL A 51 11.25 -4.24 -5.76
CA VAL A 51 12.01 -3.73 -6.92
C VAL A 51 12.25 -2.24 -6.74
N LYS A 52 13.49 -1.81 -6.87
CA LYS A 52 13.85 -0.39 -6.98
C LYS A 52 14.00 -0.05 -8.46
N VAL A 53 13.34 1.01 -8.91
CA VAL A 53 13.38 1.46 -10.31
C VAL A 53 13.77 2.93 -10.37
N ASP A 54 14.80 3.22 -11.15
CA ASP A 54 15.19 4.58 -11.51
C ASP A 54 14.78 4.84 -12.98
N PHE A 55 14.09 5.95 -13.23
CA PHE A 55 13.67 6.32 -14.59
C PHE A 55 13.61 7.84 -14.76
N LEU A 56 13.67 8.29 -16.02
CA LEU A 56 13.54 9.69 -16.37
C LEU A 56 12.06 10.08 -16.36
N SER A 57 11.68 10.97 -15.44
CA SER A 57 10.37 11.61 -15.44
C SER A 57 10.40 12.87 -16.28
N THR A 58 9.48 12.97 -17.24
CA THR A 58 9.28 14.17 -18.05
C THR A 58 8.50 15.24 -17.30
N SER A 59 7.58 14.85 -16.43
CA SER A 59 6.82 15.77 -15.58
C SER A 59 7.70 16.48 -14.55
N LEU A 60 8.76 15.81 -14.08
CA LEU A 60 9.70 16.35 -13.09
C LEU A 60 11.05 16.76 -13.70
N MET A 61 11.26 16.53 -15.01
CA MET A 61 12.49 16.83 -15.77
C MET A 61 13.77 16.31 -15.12
N ARG A 62 13.70 15.12 -14.50
CA ARG A 62 14.84 14.49 -13.81
C ARG A 62 14.64 12.99 -13.66
N THR A 63 15.73 12.29 -13.35
CA THR A 63 15.64 10.90 -12.89
C THR A 63 14.98 10.85 -11.53
N VAL A 64 14.00 9.95 -11.39
CA VAL A 64 13.27 9.67 -10.15
C VAL A 64 13.42 8.22 -9.77
N THR A 65 13.29 7.95 -8.48
CA THR A 65 13.36 6.60 -7.92
C THR A 65 12.02 6.21 -7.32
N ILE A 66 11.58 5.00 -7.56
CA ILE A 66 10.44 4.38 -6.88
C ILE A 66 10.85 3.04 -6.25
N ASN A 67 10.19 2.64 -5.17
CA ASN A 67 10.09 1.26 -4.75
C ASN A 67 8.76 0.68 -5.25
N ALA A 68 8.79 -0.56 -5.70
CA ALA A 68 7.62 -1.31 -6.10
C ALA A 68 7.63 -2.68 -5.40
N VAL A 69 6.57 -2.98 -4.65
CA VAL A 69 6.28 -4.34 -4.18
C VAL A 69 5.37 -4.95 -5.22
N VAL A 70 5.83 -5.98 -5.91
CA VAL A 70 5.10 -6.57 -7.04
C VAL A 70 4.93 -8.07 -6.82
N PRO A 71 3.69 -8.58 -6.88
CA PRO A 71 3.46 -10.02 -6.82
C PRO A 71 4.13 -10.74 -8.00
N ALA A 72 4.71 -11.89 -7.70
CA ALA A 72 5.31 -12.77 -8.68
C ALA A 72 4.48 -14.07 -8.73
N ASP A 73 3.49 -14.12 -9.55
CA ASP A 73 2.44 -15.17 -9.62
C ASP A 73 2.91 -16.56 -10.02
N TRP A 74 4.11 -16.92 -9.84
CA TRP A 74 4.51 -18.05 -10.61
C TRP A 74 4.94 -19.28 -9.87
N ALA A 75 4.68 -19.31 -8.60
CA ALA A 75 4.96 -20.56 -7.92
C ALA A 75 3.98 -20.84 -6.80
N SER A 76 2.94 -21.58 -7.07
CA SER A 76 2.51 -22.55 -6.06
C SER A 76 3.62 -23.61 -5.97
N ILE A 77 4.30 -23.68 -4.84
CA ILE A 77 5.16 -24.81 -4.53
C ILE A 77 4.24 -25.94 -4.14
N ASP A 78 4.18 -26.99 -4.97
CA ASP A 78 3.37 -28.16 -4.62
C ASP A 78 3.96 -28.92 -3.41
N SER A 79 3.23 -29.88 -2.88
CA SER A 79 3.64 -30.72 -1.74
C SER A 79 4.95 -31.48 -1.95
N LEU A 80 5.47 -31.50 -3.16
CA LEU A 80 6.73 -32.13 -3.55
C LEU A 80 7.87 -31.13 -3.74
N GLY A 81 7.63 -29.83 -3.48
CA GLY A 81 8.63 -28.77 -3.61
C GLY A 81 8.86 -28.30 -5.05
N TYR A 82 8.01 -28.68 -5.99
CA TYR A 82 8.09 -28.19 -7.37
C TYR A 82 7.29 -26.92 -7.54
N ALA A 83 7.94 -25.90 -8.08
CA ALA A 83 7.26 -24.68 -8.49
C ALA A 83 6.38 -24.97 -9.72
N ARG A 84 5.07 -24.74 -9.58
CA ARG A 84 4.15 -24.75 -10.73
C ARG A 84 3.92 -23.31 -11.15
N SER A 85 4.42 -22.95 -12.32
CA SER A 85 4.10 -21.66 -12.91
C SER A 85 2.68 -21.67 -13.47
N VAL A 86 1.89 -20.66 -13.12
CA VAL A 86 0.65 -20.39 -13.84
C VAL A 86 1.01 -19.88 -15.22
N PRO A 87 0.46 -20.44 -16.32
CA PRO A 87 0.71 -19.94 -17.65
C PRO A 87 0.43 -18.44 -17.76
N ARG A 88 1.28 -17.71 -18.48
CA ARG A 88 1.24 -16.24 -18.55
C ARG A 88 -0.10 -15.69 -19.06
N ASP A 89 -0.77 -16.42 -19.93
CA ASP A 89 -2.07 -16.14 -20.50
C ASP A 89 -3.23 -16.32 -19.50
N GLN A 90 -3.00 -17.08 -18.42
CA GLN A 90 -4.00 -17.30 -17.35
C GLN A 90 -3.79 -16.39 -16.14
N GLN A 91 -2.73 -15.59 -16.15
CA GLN A 91 -2.43 -14.67 -15.07
C GLN A 91 -3.24 -13.40 -15.22
N ARG A 92 -3.96 -12.98 -14.16
CA ARG A 92 -4.64 -11.67 -14.13
C ARG A 92 -3.63 -10.55 -13.87
N PRO A 93 -3.85 -9.34 -14.43
CA PRO A 93 -3.12 -8.15 -14.02
C PRO A 93 -3.35 -7.85 -12.54
N PHE A 94 -2.33 -7.31 -11.86
CA PHE A 94 -2.41 -6.99 -10.44
C PHE A 94 -3.20 -5.72 -10.18
N LYS A 95 -4.03 -5.72 -9.14
CA LYS A 95 -4.55 -4.50 -8.55
C LYS A 95 -3.40 -3.71 -7.93
N THR A 96 -3.49 -2.40 -7.94
CA THR A 96 -2.34 -1.55 -7.60
C THR A 96 -2.71 -0.42 -6.66
N LEU A 97 -1.92 -0.26 -5.59
CA LEU A 97 -1.96 0.87 -4.69
C LEU A 97 -0.73 1.77 -4.92
N TYR A 98 -0.96 3.03 -5.30
CA TYR A 98 0.07 4.08 -5.31
C TYR A 98 0.12 4.70 -3.92
N LEU A 99 1.23 4.49 -3.17
CA LEU A 99 1.32 4.77 -1.75
C LEU A 99 2.33 5.89 -1.45
N LEU A 100 1.82 7.02 -0.96
CA LEU A 100 2.51 8.29 -0.84
C LEU A 100 3.04 8.53 0.58
N HIS A 101 4.28 9.00 0.71
CA HIS A 101 4.93 9.31 1.99
C HIS A 101 4.54 10.70 2.54
N GLY A 102 4.86 10.97 3.80
CA GLY A 102 4.69 12.27 4.46
C GLY A 102 5.85 13.25 4.20
N VAL A 103 5.79 14.45 4.80
CA VAL A 103 6.92 15.40 4.77
C VAL A 103 8.19 14.76 5.32
N TYR A 104 9.34 15.18 4.80
CA TYR A 104 10.69 14.65 5.10
C TYR A 104 10.91 13.19 4.68
N GLY A 105 9.92 12.53 4.10
CA GLY A 105 10.00 11.16 3.65
C GLY A 105 10.46 11.00 2.20
N ASN A 106 10.49 9.75 1.75
CA ASN A 106 10.79 9.37 0.38
C ASN A 106 10.23 7.96 0.05
N TYR A 107 10.54 7.45 -1.13
CA TYR A 107 10.11 6.15 -1.64
C TYR A 107 10.47 4.94 -0.74
N THR A 108 11.32 5.09 0.29
CA THR A 108 11.73 3.99 1.18
C THR A 108 10.90 3.89 2.45
N ASP A 109 10.19 4.95 2.84
CA ASP A 109 9.57 5.06 4.16
C ASP A 109 8.59 3.93 4.47
N TRP A 110 7.66 3.68 3.58
CA TRP A 110 6.66 2.65 3.79
C TRP A 110 7.26 1.25 3.94
N VAL A 111 8.28 0.92 3.13
CA VAL A 111 8.96 -0.38 3.22
C VAL A 111 9.77 -0.53 4.51
N THR A 112 10.41 0.56 4.96
CA THR A 112 11.35 0.49 6.11
C THR A 112 10.66 0.68 7.45
N ARG A 113 9.46 1.25 7.48
CA ARG A 113 8.78 1.64 8.72
C ARG A 113 7.48 0.90 8.98
N THR A 114 7.01 0.10 8.02
CA THR A 114 5.76 -0.64 8.12
C THR A 114 5.90 -2.06 7.58
N ARG A 115 4.86 -2.86 7.79
CA ARG A 115 4.73 -4.22 7.24
C ARG A 115 4.17 -4.22 5.81
N ILE A 116 4.22 -3.12 5.08
CA ILE A 116 3.52 -2.99 3.78
C ILE A 116 3.88 -4.11 2.79
N GLN A 117 5.13 -4.58 2.79
CA GLN A 117 5.52 -5.68 1.91
C GLN A 117 4.75 -6.97 2.22
N SER A 118 4.73 -7.41 3.49
CA SER A 118 4.01 -8.62 3.89
C SER A 118 2.48 -8.46 3.78
N LEU A 119 1.97 -7.26 4.06
CA LEU A 119 0.55 -6.95 3.91
C LEU A 119 0.09 -7.00 2.45
N ALA A 120 0.91 -6.50 1.54
CA ALA A 120 0.68 -6.55 0.09
C ALA A 120 0.77 -8.00 -0.44
N GLU A 121 1.76 -8.76 0.04
CA GLU A 121 1.92 -10.19 -0.27
C GLU A 121 0.66 -10.96 0.08
N ALA A 122 0.14 -10.75 1.30
CA ALA A 122 -1.07 -11.41 1.78
C ALA A 122 -2.30 -11.17 0.91
N ARG A 123 -2.31 -10.10 0.12
CA ARG A 123 -3.48 -9.66 -0.66
C ARG A 123 -3.25 -9.66 -2.18
N ASN A 124 -2.13 -10.21 -2.64
CA ASN A 124 -1.74 -10.21 -4.06
C ASN A 124 -1.81 -8.82 -4.71
N LEU A 125 -1.43 -7.78 -3.95
CA LEU A 125 -1.53 -6.37 -4.31
C LEU A 125 -0.17 -5.82 -4.74
N ALA A 126 -0.10 -5.16 -5.88
CA ALA A 126 1.07 -4.36 -6.22
C ALA A 126 1.04 -3.02 -5.46
N VAL A 127 2.17 -2.60 -4.89
CA VAL A 127 2.28 -1.31 -4.19
C VAL A 127 3.42 -0.51 -4.79
N ILE A 128 3.12 0.68 -5.30
CA ILE A 128 4.08 1.59 -5.92
C ILE A 128 4.32 2.78 -4.99
N MET A 129 5.56 3.00 -4.61
CA MET A 129 5.96 4.01 -3.63
C MET A 129 6.92 5.01 -4.27
N PRO A 130 6.44 6.15 -4.77
CA PRO A 130 7.27 7.23 -5.32
C PRO A 130 7.80 8.16 -4.24
N SER A 131 8.75 9.04 -4.63
CA SER A 131 9.10 10.24 -3.85
C SER A 131 8.32 11.44 -4.35
N GLY A 132 7.72 12.19 -3.42
CA GLY A 132 7.02 13.46 -3.63
C GLY A 132 7.76 14.66 -3.08
N GLU A 133 8.98 14.46 -2.57
CA GLU A 133 9.74 15.48 -1.80
C GLU A 133 8.87 16.09 -0.69
N ASN A 134 8.97 17.42 -0.50
CA ASN A 134 8.04 18.18 0.34
C ASN A 134 7.05 18.99 -0.50
N GLY A 135 6.72 18.51 -1.71
CA GLY A 135 5.91 19.23 -2.70
C GLY A 135 4.40 19.02 -2.58
N PHE A 136 3.92 18.31 -1.58
CA PHE A 136 2.50 17.99 -1.36
C PHE A 136 1.82 17.35 -2.58
N TYR A 137 2.61 16.78 -3.50
CA TYR A 137 2.11 16.12 -4.71
C TYR A 137 1.28 17.03 -5.62
N ASN A 138 1.56 18.34 -5.57
CA ASN A 138 0.97 19.37 -6.42
C ASN A 138 1.90 19.75 -7.57
N ASP A 139 1.32 20.29 -8.63
CA ASP A 139 2.10 20.97 -9.68
C ASP A 139 2.58 22.32 -9.14
N ARG A 140 3.88 22.50 -9.10
CA ARG A 140 4.53 23.62 -8.46
C ARG A 140 4.84 24.75 -9.46
N ALA A 141 4.93 25.95 -8.94
CA ALA A 141 5.26 27.13 -9.74
C ALA A 141 6.68 27.09 -10.36
N ASP A 142 7.60 26.29 -9.77
CA ASP A 142 8.97 26.08 -10.28
C ASP A 142 9.06 25.11 -11.47
N GLY A 143 7.92 24.59 -11.93
CA GLY A 143 7.83 23.67 -13.06
C GLY A 143 7.85 22.19 -12.71
N ALA A 144 8.07 21.81 -11.45
CA ALA A 144 7.99 20.43 -10.99
C ALA A 144 6.51 20.00 -10.88
N ARG A 145 6.02 19.24 -11.85
CA ARG A 145 4.60 18.83 -11.95
C ARG A 145 4.35 17.50 -11.24
N PHE A 146 4.33 17.54 -9.88
CA PHE A 146 4.10 16.32 -9.08
C PHE A 146 2.68 15.77 -9.22
N GLY A 147 1.67 16.62 -9.44
CA GLY A 147 0.30 16.17 -9.69
C GLY A 147 0.21 15.35 -10.98
N GLU A 148 0.78 15.86 -12.07
CA GLU A 148 0.86 15.16 -13.37
C GLU A 148 1.70 13.88 -13.24
N PHE A 149 2.81 13.92 -12.48
CA PHE A 149 3.65 12.77 -12.25
C PHE A 149 2.87 11.64 -11.55
N ILE A 150 2.18 11.94 -10.45
CA ILE A 150 1.46 10.93 -9.64
C ILE A 150 0.19 10.47 -10.34
N GLY A 151 -0.58 11.42 -10.90
CA GLY A 151 -1.91 11.11 -11.46
C GLY A 151 -1.88 10.43 -12.82
N HIS A 152 -0.81 10.63 -13.58
CA HIS A 152 -0.74 10.17 -14.96
C HIS A 152 0.59 9.46 -15.29
N GLU A 153 1.74 10.16 -15.29
CA GLU A 153 3.01 9.61 -15.79
C GLU A 153 3.46 8.35 -15.06
N LEU A 154 3.40 8.36 -13.72
CA LEU A 154 3.78 7.21 -12.90
C LEU A 154 2.87 6.00 -13.14
N VAL A 155 1.57 6.25 -13.28
CA VAL A 155 0.58 5.21 -13.55
C VAL A 155 0.85 4.56 -14.90
N GLU A 156 1.02 5.36 -15.95
CA GLU A 156 1.34 4.84 -17.27
C GLU A 156 2.68 4.10 -17.32
N PHE A 157 3.72 4.69 -16.71
CA PHE A 157 5.04 4.08 -16.67
C PHE A 157 5.03 2.71 -16.00
N THR A 158 4.42 2.61 -14.81
CA THR A 158 4.40 1.37 -14.05
C THR A 158 3.53 0.29 -14.69
N ARG A 159 2.43 0.67 -15.37
CA ARG A 159 1.61 -0.25 -16.18
C ARG A 159 2.36 -0.81 -17.39
N LYS A 160 3.29 -0.03 -17.99
CA LYS A 160 4.15 -0.50 -19.07
C LYS A 160 5.26 -1.43 -18.57
N LEU A 161 5.76 -1.18 -17.35
CA LEU A 161 6.88 -1.93 -16.79
C LEU A 161 6.44 -3.23 -16.11
N PHE A 162 5.34 -3.17 -15.36
CA PHE A 162 4.79 -4.29 -14.60
C PHE A 162 3.44 -4.70 -15.17
N ARG A 163 3.01 -5.90 -14.84
CA ARG A 163 1.70 -6.41 -15.26
C ARG A 163 0.59 -5.91 -14.33
N LEU A 164 0.36 -4.60 -14.30
CA LEU A 164 -0.68 -3.96 -13.52
C LEU A 164 -1.98 -3.86 -14.30
N SER A 165 -3.12 -3.89 -13.59
CA SER A 165 -4.42 -3.66 -14.20
C SER A 165 -4.52 -2.23 -14.74
N CYS A 166 -5.14 -2.10 -15.91
CA CYS A 166 -5.48 -0.80 -16.49
C CYS A 166 -6.88 -0.33 -16.08
N GLU A 167 -7.63 -1.17 -15.39
CA GLU A 167 -8.98 -0.86 -14.96
C GLU A 167 -8.98 0.11 -13.78
N ARG A 168 -9.86 1.10 -13.83
CA ARG A 168 -10.05 2.05 -12.73
C ARG A 168 -10.34 1.36 -11.39
N LYS A 169 -11.25 0.38 -11.40
CA LYS A 169 -11.67 -0.37 -10.20
C LYS A 169 -10.54 -1.11 -9.49
N ASP A 170 -9.42 -1.33 -10.16
CA ASP A 170 -8.25 -2.04 -9.67
C ASP A 170 -7.09 -1.08 -9.34
N THR A 171 -7.32 0.24 -9.43
CA THR A 171 -6.31 1.26 -9.26
C THR A 171 -6.65 2.16 -8.07
N PHE A 172 -5.80 2.12 -7.05
CA PHE A 172 -5.99 2.79 -5.78
C PHE A 172 -4.85 3.77 -5.50
N ILE A 173 -5.12 4.78 -4.69
CA ILE A 173 -4.10 5.71 -4.21
C ILE A 173 -4.25 5.88 -2.71
N GLY A 174 -3.13 6.01 -1.99
CA GLY A 174 -3.18 6.24 -0.55
C GLY A 174 -1.94 6.94 -0.04
N GLY A 175 -1.95 7.32 1.23
CA GLY A 175 -0.81 7.94 1.87
C GLY A 175 -1.09 8.45 3.26
N LEU A 176 -0.04 8.94 3.90
CA LEU A 176 -0.09 9.51 5.24
C LEU A 176 0.28 11.00 5.24
N SER A 177 -0.30 11.80 6.12
CA SER A 177 0.07 13.20 6.30
C SER A 177 0.03 13.99 4.97
N MET A 178 1.16 14.53 4.53
CA MET A 178 1.32 15.11 3.19
C MET A 178 0.88 14.14 2.08
N GLY A 179 1.19 12.85 2.21
CA GLY A 179 0.76 11.82 1.26
C GLY A 179 -0.73 11.53 1.30
N GLY A 180 -1.38 11.67 2.47
CA GLY A 180 -2.83 11.61 2.59
C GLY A 180 -3.52 12.76 1.85
N TYR A 181 -3.02 13.99 2.01
CA TYR A 181 -3.44 15.13 1.18
C TYR A 181 -3.20 14.82 -0.31
N GLY A 182 -1.99 14.36 -0.67
CA GLY A 182 -1.63 14.04 -2.05
C GLY A 182 -2.55 12.98 -2.67
N ALA A 183 -2.93 11.96 -1.90
CA ALA A 183 -3.87 10.93 -2.35
C ALA A 183 -5.25 11.51 -2.65
N ILE A 184 -5.78 12.34 -1.75
CA ILE A 184 -7.06 13.02 -1.92
C ILE A 184 -7.07 13.89 -3.18
N VAL A 185 -6.13 14.84 -3.30
CA VAL A 185 -6.15 15.79 -4.41
C VAL A 185 -5.91 15.14 -5.75
N ASN A 186 -5.03 14.13 -5.83
CA ASN A 186 -4.76 13.45 -7.10
C ASN A 186 -5.91 12.52 -7.50
N ALA A 187 -6.61 11.88 -6.56
CA ALA A 187 -7.81 11.12 -6.88
C ALA A 187 -8.96 12.03 -7.37
N LEU A 188 -9.11 13.21 -6.80
CA LEU A 188 -10.13 14.19 -7.22
C LEU A 188 -9.78 14.88 -8.55
N ARG A 189 -8.50 14.97 -8.92
CA ARG A 189 -8.05 15.47 -10.23
C ARG A 189 -8.19 14.41 -11.32
N HIS A 190 -8.00 13.15 -10.96
CA HIS A 190 -7.98 12.00 -11.86
C HIS A 190 -8.99 10.93 -11.43
N PRO A 191 -10.29 11.29 -11.28
CA PRO A 191 -11.31 10.35 -10.82
C PRO A 191 -11.56 9.20 -11.79
N GLU A 192 -11.15 9.35 -13.06
CA GLU A 192 -11.14 8.30 -14.08
C GLU A 192 -10.02 7.27 -13.88
N THR A 193 -8.98 7.60 -13.10
CA THR A 193 -7.83 6.73 -12.83
C THR A 193 -8.00 5.97 -11.52
N PHE A 194 -8.34 6.69 -10.45
CA PHE A 194 -8.37 6.13 -9.10
C PHE A 194 -9.81 5.85 -8.63
N SER A 195 -10.05 4.62 -8.17
CA SER A 195 -11.36 4.22 -7.63
C SER A 195 -11.48 4.42 -6.13
N ASN A 196 -10.41 4.17 -5.39
CA ASN A 196 -10.40 4.20 -3.92
C ASN A 196 -9.20 4.99 -3.39
N VAL A 197 -9.43 5.71 -2.31
CA VAL A 197 -8.45 6.57 -1.64
C VAL A 197 -8.27 6.11 -0.21
N VAL A 198 -7.02 5.90 0.21
CA VAL A 198 -6.65 5.66 1.60
C VAL A 198 -5.92 6.88 2.15
N ALA A 199 -6.53 7.59 3.08
CA ALA A 199 -6.07 8.88 3.59
C ALA A 199 -5.84 8.83 5.10
N LEU A 200 -4.56 8.65 5.51
CA LEU A 200 -4.19 8.48 6.92
C LEU A 200 -3.62 9.80 7.48
N SER A 201 -4.20 10.33 8.56
CA SER A 201 -3.75 11.57 9.20
C SER A 201 -3.46 12.67 8.19
N SER A 202 -4.38 12.92 7.27
CA SER A 202 -4.14 13.74 6.07
C SER A 202 -3.78 15.19 6.40
N GLY A 203 -2.77 15.73 5.71
CA GLY A 203 -2.25 17.09 5.87
C GLY A 203 -3.18 18.18 5.30
N LEU A 204 -4.43 18.19 5.73
CA LEU A 204 -5.49 19.08 5.28
C LEU A 204 -5.41 20.45 5.98
N SER A 205 -4.30 21.16 5.78
CA SER A 205 -4.00 22.40 6.51
C SER A 205 -4.12 23.67 5.68
N LEU A 206 -4.46 23.60 4.40
CA LEU A 206 -4.55 24.77 3.50
C LEU A 206 -5.43 25.88 4.08
N ASN A 207 -6.54 25.50 4.70
CA ASN A 207 -7.49 26.44 5.31
C ASN A 207 -7.16 26.82 6.75
N SER A 208 -6.03 26.34 7.29
CA SER A 208 -5.63 26.66 8.66
C SER A 208 -5.04 28.07 8.75
N LYS A 209 -5.18 28.68 9.94
CA LYS A 209 -4.51 29.95 10.25
C LYS A 209 -3.00 29.86 10.02
N ARG A 210 -2.39 28.73 10.31
CA ARG A 210 -0.96 28.48 10.08
C ARG A 210 -0.54 28.75 8.63
N VAL A 211 -1.36 28.39 7.65
CA VAL A 211 -1.08 28.61 6.23
C VAL A 211 -1.51 30.02 5.82
N LEU A 212 -2.74 30.41 6.11
CA LEU A 212 -3.31 31.67 5.64
C LEU A 212 -2.65 32.92 6.25
N GLU A 213 -2.23 32.86 7.51
CA GLU A 213 -1.57 33.95 8.23
C GLU A 213 -0.04 33.81 8.25
N SER A 214 0.52 32.88 7.45
CA SER A 214 1.97 32.65 7.36
C SER A 214 2.69 33.89 6.77
N THR A 215 3.93 34.08 7.23
CA THR A 215 4.80 35.18 6.77
C THR A 215 6.06 34.63 6.11
N TYR A 216 6.76 35.45 5.33
CA TYR A 216 7.99 35.03 4.63
C TYR A 216 9.20 34.90 5.56
N ASP A 217 9.17 35.51 6.72
CA ASP A 217 10.21 35.48 7.75
C ASP A 217 9.93 34.46 8.86
N ALA A 218 8.82 33.73 8.76
CA ALA A 218 8.50 32.69 9.74
C ALA A 218 9.57 31.60 9.80
N PRO A 219 9.99 31.18 11.01
CA PRO A 219 11.01 30.15 11.16
C PRO A 219 10.48 28.77 10.73
N GLY A 220 11.35 28.03 10.06
CA GLY A 220 11.03 26.66 9.62
C GLY A 220 10.18 26.59 8.36
N ILE A 221 10.43 25.52 7.61
CA ILE A 221 9.83 25.33 6.28
C ILE A 221 8.29 25.26 6.35
N LEU A 222 7.72 24.54 7.31
CA LEU A 222 6.28 24.37 7.47
C LEU A 222 5.56 25.55 8.17
N GLY A 223 6.21 26.69 8.31
CA GLY A 223 5.64 27.95 8.80
C GLY A 223 5.80 29.07 7.79
N ASN A 224 6.65 28.90 6.79
CA ASN A 224 7.07 29.95 5.87
C ASN A 224 6.08 30.11 4.70
N ARG A 225 5.62 31.34 4.45
CA ARG A 225 4.70 31.66 3.35
C ARG A 225 5.26 31.29 1.98
N GLY A 226 6.54 31.56 1.74
CA GLY A 226 7.19 31.20 0.47
C GLY A 226 7.18 29.70 0.20
N PHE A 227 7.32 28.88 1.24
CA PHE A 227 7.16 27.44 1.10
C PHE A 227 5.73 27.08 0.71
N PHE A 228 4.72 27.59 1.42
CA PHE A 228 3.32 27.28 1.08
C PHE A 228 2.96 27.75 -0.32
N GLU A 229 3.41 28.94 -0.73
CA GLU A 229 3.17 29.43 -2.09
C GLU A 229 3.91 28.63 -3.16
N SER A 230 5.08 28.07 -2.86
CA SER A 230 5.76 27.14 -3.78
C SER A 230 4.98 25.85 -4.01
N VAL A 231 4.20 25.43 -3.01
CA VAL A 231 3.43 24.17 -2.99
C VAL A 231 2.02 24.37 -3.56
N TYR A 232 1.33 25.40 -3.12
CA TYR A 232 -0.10 25.61 -3.42
C TYR A 232 -0.34 26.65 -4.50
N GLY A 233 0.68 27.40 -4.87
CA GLY A 233 0.56 28.65 -5.64
C GLY A 233 0.29 29.85 -4.72
N PRO A 234 0.11 31.06 -5.28
CA PRO A 234 -0.17 32.26 -4.48
C PRO A 234 -1.36 32.02 -3.55
N LEU A 235 -1.14 32.18 -2.22
CA LEU A 235 -2.16 31.84 -1.23
C LEU A 235 -3.44 32.66 -1.39
N ASP A 236 -3.32 33.88 -1.91
CA ASP A 236 -4.47 34.76 -2.17
C ASP A 236 -5.33 34.30 -3.37
N ALA A 237 -4.77 33.41 -4.22
CA ALA A 237 -5.43 32.88 -5.42
C ALA A 237 -5.70 31.36 -5.32
N VAL A 238 -5.36 30.71 -4.20
CA VAL A 238 -5.47 29.24 -4.08
C VAL A 238 -6.91 28.77 -4.01
N ARG A 239 -7.81 29.61 -3.50
CA ARG A 239 -9.25 29.28 -3.38
C ARG A 239 -9.88 29.08 -4.75
N GLY A 240 -10.55 27.94 -4.94
CA GLY A 240 -11.15 27.55 -6.21
C GLY A 240 -10.16 27.02 -7.23
N SER A 241 -8.84 27.00 -6.93
CA SER A 241 -7.82 26.45 -7.80
C SER A 241 -7.83 24.92 -7.82
N GLN A 242 -6.98 24.32 -8.65
CA GLN A 242 -6.77 22.87 -8.65
C GLN A 242 -5.97 22.36 -7.44
N ASN A 243 -5.43 23.24 -6.59
CA ASN A 243 -4.75 22.90 -5.35
C ASN A 243 -5.66 23.06 -4.12
N ASP A 244 -6.89 23.55 -4.32
CA ASP A 244 -7.92 23.66 -3.30
C ASP A 244 -8.73 22.35 -3.24
N TYR A 245 -8.46 21.53 -2.25
CA TYR A 245 -9.13 20.23 -2.09
C TYR A 245 -10.65 20.36 -1.84
N ASP A 246 -11.12 21.47 -1.25
CA ASP A 246 -12.55 21.71 -1.07
C ASP A 246 -13.23 21.95 -2.43
N ALA A 247 -12.63 22.81 -3.26
CA ALA A 247 -13.14 23.09 -4.60
C ALA A 247 -13.05 21.87 -5.53
N LEU A 248 -12.04 21.02 -5.35
CA LEU A 248 -11.95 19.74 -6.07
C LEU A 248 -13.12 18.81 -5.70
N ALA A 249 -13.41 18.68 -4.41
CA ALA A 249 -14.53 17.86 -3.94
C ALA A 249 -15.87 18.38 -4.50
N GLU A 250 -16.12 19.67 -4.44
CA GLU A 250 -17.31 20.31 -5.02
C GLU A 250 -17.47 20.00 -6.51
N ARG A 251 -16.39 20.18 -7.30
CA ARG A 251 -16.44 19.93 -8.75
C ARG A 251 -16.74 18.49 -9.10
N VAL A 252 -16.08 17.53 -8.42
CA VAL A 252 -16.28 16.11 -8.67
C VAL A 252 -17.65 15.67 -8.15
N GLY A 253 -18.06 16.17 -6.98
CA GLY A 253 -19.38 15.91 -6.40
C GLY A 253 -20.54 16.43 -7.26
N ALA A 254 -20.35 17.55 -7.96
CA ALA A 254 -21.35 18.11 -8.89
C ALA A 254 -21.32 17.48 -10.30
N SER A 255 -20.31 16.64 -10.60
CA SER A 255 -20.19 16.02 -11.92
C SER A 255 -20.97 14.69 -12.02
N ASP A 256 -21.33 14.31 -13.25
CA ASP A 256 -21.86 12.97 -13.55
C ASP A 256 -20.76 11.92 -13.75
N GLY A 257 -19.49 12.31 -13.57
CA GLY A 257 -18.33 11.45 -13.73
C GLY A 257 -18.14 10.47 -12.56
N PRO A 258 -17.13 9.59 -12.66
CA PRO A 258 -16.82 8.64 -11.61
C PRO A 258 -16.35 9.37 -10.35
N ARG A 259 -16.77 8.87 -9.18
CA ARG A 259 -16.34 9.38 -7.86
C ARG A 259 -15.48 8.34 -7.16
N PRO A 260 -14.34 8.70 -6.58
CA PRO A 260 -13.60 7.80 -5.71
C PRO A 260 -14.32 7.59 -4.37
N SER A 261 -14.19 6.38 -3.80
CA SER A 261 -14.57 6.10 -2.41
C SER A 261 -13.38 6.34 -1.50
N PHE A 262 -13.63 6.79 -0.27
CA PHE A 262 -12.59 7.20 0.68
C PHE A 262 -12.57 6.32 1.92
N TYR A 263 -11.41 5.80 2.28
CA TYR A 263 -11.10 5.33 3.62
C TYR A 263 -10.23 6.39 4.30
N MET A 264 -10.68 6.93 5.40
CA MET A 264 -9.95 7.95 6.14
C MET A 264 -9.74 7.51 7.58
N ALA A 265 -8.53 7.70 8.12
CA ALA A 265 -8.25 7.43 9.52
C ALA A 265 -7.33 8.48 10.12
N CYS A 266 -7.60 8.87 11.37
CA CYS A 266 -6.78 9.82 12.13
C CYS A 266 -6.69 9.42 13.60
N GLY A 267 -5.53 9.64 14.22
CA GLY A 267 -5.31 9.34 15.63
C GLY A 267 -6.07 10.32 16.54
N GLU A 268 -6.55 9.82 17.68
CA GLU A 268 -7.25 10.64 18.67
C GLU A 268 -6.35 11.73 19.30
N ASP A 269 -5.02 11.48 19.31
CA ASP A 269 -4.00 12.41 19.81
C ASP A 269 -3.26 13.13 18.65
N ASP A 270 -3.81 13.11 17.44
CA ASP A 270 -3.19 13.75 16.26
C ASP A 270 -3.69 15.19 16.10
N ASP A 271 -2.77 16.14 15.94
CA ASP A 271 -3.10 17.56 15.73
C ASP A 271 -3.92 17.81 14.44
N LEU A 272 -3.95 16.85 13.54
CA LEU A 272 -4.73 16.90 12.30
C LEU A 272 -6.13 16.26 12.43
N LEU A 273 -6.55 15.84 13.62
CA LEU A 273 -7.82 15.18 13.82
C LEU A 273 -9.01 16.06 13.38
N GLU A 274 -9.09 17.29 13.88
CA GLU A 274 -10.19 18.20 13.54
C GLU A 274 -10.25 18.55 12.05
N PRO A 275 -9.14 18.89 11.35
CA PRO A 275 -9.15 19.05 9.90
C PRO A 275 -9.64 17.80 9.14
N ASN A 276 -9.28 16.60 9.58
CA ASN A 276 -9.72 15.36 8.95
C ASN A 276 -11.22 15.10 9.19
N ARG A 277 -11.75 15.39 10.38
CA ARG A 277 -13.21 15.36 10.68
C ARG A 277 -13.99 16.30 9.78
N ALA A 278 -13.54 17.56 9.69
CA ALA A 278 -14.18 18.58 8.87
C ALA A 278 -14.21 18.17 7.38
N TYR A 279 -13.12 17.59 6.89
CA TYR A 279 -13.06 17.16 5.49
C TYR A 279 -13.89 15.90 5.21
N ARG A 280 -13.97 14.96 6.16
CA ARG A 280 -14.93 13.85 6.09
C ARG A 280 -16.36 14.39 5.89
N ASP A 281 -16.79 15.34 6.72
CA ASP A 281 -18.12 15.90 6.63
C ASP A 281 -18.35 16.64 5.30
N LYS A 282 -17.33 17.32 4.80
CA LYS A 282 -17.36 17.95 3.48
C LYS A 282 -17.56 16.92 2.37
N LEU A 283 -16.76 15.85 2.34
CA LEU A 283 -16.87 14.78 1.33
C LEU A 283 -18.26 14.12 1.36
N ILE A 284 -18.77 13.81 2.56
CA ILE A 284 -20.12 13.24 2.71
C ILE A 284 -21.19 14.23 2.17
N GLY A 285 -21.03 15.51 2.47
CA GLY A 285 -21.93 16.57 1.98
C GLY A 285 -21.93 16.71 0.45
N GLU A 286 -20.81 16.41 -0.21
CA GLU A 286 -20.67 16.40 -1.67
C GLU A 286 -21.06 15.06 -2.30
N GLY A 287 -21.55 14.11 -1.51
CA GLY A 287 -22.08 12.82 -1.97
C GLY A 287 -21.03 11.76 -2.26
N PHE A 288 -19.85 11.85 -1.65
CA PHE A 288 -18.85 10.79 -1.70
C PHE A 288 -19.14 9.69 -0.67
N GLU A 289 -18.75 8.47 -0.99
CA GLU A 289 -18.69 7.37 -0.03
C GLU A 289 -17.44 7.51 0.83
N VAL A 290 -17.61 7.61 2.16
CA VAL A 290 -16.51 7.80 3.11
C VAL A 290 -16.65 6.82 4.27
N ASP A 291 -15.65 5.97 4.43
CA ASP A 291 -15.45 5.11 5.61
C ASP A 291 -14.41 5.78 6.51
N TYR A 292 -14.87 6.40 7.61
CA TYR A 292 -14.03 7.21 8.49
C TYR A 292 -13.83 6.57 9.85
N HIS A 293 -12.58 6.54 10.28
CA HIS A 293 -12.19 5.94 11.54
C HIS A 293 -11.31 6.85 12.39
N GLU A 294 -11.45 6.68 13.68
CA GLU A 294 -10.56 7.24 14.70
C GLU A 294 -10.07 6.12 15.61
N GLY A 295 -8.97 6.33 16.27
CA GLY A 295 -8.46 5.37 17.24
C GLY A 295 -7.25 5.88 18.01
N PRO A 296 -6.87 5.16 19.07
CA PRO A 296 -5.75 5.54 19.92
C PRO A 296 -4.46 5.70 19.10
N GLY A 297 -3.80 6.83 19.26
CA GLY A 297 -2.52 7.14 18.62
C GLY A 297 -2.42 8.58 18.15
N ALA A 298 -1.23 8.96 17.77
CA ALA A 298 -0.86 10.30 17.33
C ALA A 298 -0.26 10.24 15.92
N HIS A 299 0.26 11.37 15.43
CA HIS A 299 0.90 11.52 14.11
C HIS A 299 2.22 10.75 13.99
N ASN A 300 2.16 9.41 13.93
CA ASN A 300 3.35 8.56 13.95
C ASN A 300 3.18 7.23 13.20
N TRP A 301 4.31 6.58 12.92
CA TRP A 301 4.39 5.33 12.15
C TRP A 301 3.68 4.15 12.80
N LYS A 302 3.56 4.11 14.14
CA LYS A 302 2.82 3.04 14.82
C LYS A 302 1.33 3.09 14.47
N PHE A 303 0.76 4.30 14.41
CA PHE A 303 -0.61 4.51 13.97
C PHE A 303 -0.76 4.10 12.51
N TRP A 304 0.11 4.59 11.63
CA TRP A 304 0.00 4.34 10.19
C TRP A 304 0.22 2.88 9.78
N ASP A 305 1.12 2.14 10.46
CA ASP A 305 1.29 0.69 10.21
C ASP A 305 0.02 -0.11 10.57
N THR A 306 -0.66 0.28 11.66
CA THR A 306 -1.92 -0.36 12.06
C THR A 306 -3.05 -0.03 11.07
N TRP A 307 -3.15 1.24 10.66
CA TRP A 307 -4.28 1.68 9.86
C TRP A 307 -4.11 1.42 8.37
N ILE A 308 -2.89 1.28 7.86
CA ILE A 308 -2.70 0.79 6.49
C ILE A 308 -3.19 -0.66 6.36
N GLU A 309 -2.93 -1.53 7.32
CA GLU A 309 -3.45 -2.91 7.31
C GLU A 309 -4.97 -2.95 7.20
N ARG A 310 -5.67 -2.18 8.07
CA ARG A 310 -7.14 -2.09 8.05
C ARG A 310 -7.68 -1.52 6.75
N SER A 311 -7.00 -0.53 6.20
CA SER A 311 -7.41 0.06 4.92
C SER A 311 -7.24 -0.89 3.74
N LEU A 312 -6.26 -1.78 3.79
CA LEU A 312 -6.11 -2.84 2.78
C LEU A 312 -7.25 -3.86 2.85
N ASP A 313 -7.81 -4.12 4.03
CA ASP A 313 -9.00 -4.99 4.18
C ASP A 313 -10.28 -4.34 3.63
N TRP A 314 -10.34 -3.00 3.62
CA TRP A 314 -11.44 -2.24 3.03
C TRP A 314 -11.34 -2.14 1.50
N LEU A 315 -10.15 -2.16 0.91
CA LEU A 315 -10.02 -2.09 -0.55
C LEU A 315 -10.72 -3.28 -1.22
N PRO A 316 -11.33 -3.09 -2.41
CA PRO A 316 -12.01 -4.16 -3.14
C PRO A 316 -10.99 -5.11 -3.78
N LEU A 317 -10.22 -5.78 -2.94
CA LEU A 317 -9.26 -6.81 -3.34
C LEU A 317 -10.01 -8.13 -3.55
N ASP A 318 -9.46 -8.99 -4.41
CA ASP A 318 -10.03 -10.32 -4.58
C ASP A 318 -9.83 -11.10 -3.28
N ASP A 319 -10.86 -11.78 -2.81
CA ASP A 319 -10.72 -12.74 -1.72
C ASP A 319 -9.66 -13.75 -2.14
N SER A 320 -8.53 -13.74 -1.47
CA SER A 320 -7.64 -14.89 -1.54
C SER A 320 -8.34 -16.00 -0.78
N ASP A 321 -8.76 -17.07 -1.45
CA ASP A 321 -9.37 -18.27 -0.83
C ASP A 321 -8.45 -18.94 0.21
N ASP A 322 -7.38 -18.30 0.60
CA ASP A 322 -6.41 -18.79 1.56
C ASP A 322 -5.93 -17.65 2.47
N PRO A 323 -6.32 -17.63 3.76
CA PRO A 323 -5.71 -16.73 4.72
C PRO A 323 -4.23 -17.09 4.77
N LEU A 324 -3.39 -16.23 4.20
CA LEU A 324 -1.96 -16.37 4.28
C LEU A 324 -1.55 -16.32 5.75
N SER A 325 -1.41 -17.47 6.32
CA SER A 325 -0.50 -17.58 7.43
C SER A 325 0.85 -17.08 6.88
N SER A 326 1.27 -15.92 7.30
CA SER A 326 2.65 -15.46 7.15
C SER A 326 3.54 -16.50 7.85
N GLY A 327 3.86 -17.55 7.13
CA GLY A 327 4.45 -18.76 7.68
C GLY A 327 5.93 -18.62 8.00
N ASN A 328 6.31 -17.56 8.66
CA ASN A 328 7.53 -17.49 9.46
C ASN A 328 7.17 -17.67 10.92
N VAL A 329 6.68 -18.87 11.23
CA VAL A 329 6.70 -19.36 12.60
C VAL A 329 7.94 -20.23 12.69
N PHE A 330 8.97 -19.70 13.30
CA PHE A 330 10.09 -20.47 13.82
C PHE A 330 9.65 -21.18 15.09
#